data_ddb8cf4558611f4683f0e417df374430
#
_entry.id   ddb8cf4558611f4683f0e417df374430
#
_cell.length_a   1.000
_cell.length_b   1.000
_cell.length_c   1.000
_cell.angle_alpha   90.00
_cell.angle_beta   90.00
_cell.angle_gamma   90.00
#
_symmetry.space_group_name_H-M   'P 1'
#
loop_
_entity.id
_entity.type
_entity.pdbx_description
1 polymer ?
#
loop_
_entity_poly.entity_id
_entity_poly.type
_entity_poly.pdbx_seq_one_letter_code
_entity_poly.pdbx_strand_id
1 'polypeptide(L)'
;MMKKVNYSEYEGKYDESIKERLEKDPGSVNVETMRENLYGYTYTKEYADGGIPDELSMDYWEERHEEMELDNLNFEDFEMPDNLDSLLEDMDDSPYFDVSPQEKLILEAIDSTGDGKTPETALCVIDVHQEHEYIQRVVRLSVLQLVRQSVAGGIDCLELRDYDGRIEKVYFDISRRFEVG
;
A
#
# COMPACT_ATOMS: atom_id res chain seq x y z
N MET A 1 2.33 -3.86 -17.90
CA MET A 1 2.50 -5.32 -17.80
C MET A 1 2.82 -5.69 -16.36
N MET A 2 1.96 -6.49 -15.72
CA MET A 2 2.16 -6.95 -14.35
C MET A 2 3.31 -7.96 -14.31
N LYS A 3 4.28 -7.76 -13.43
CA LYS A 3 5.43 -8.63 -13.29
C LYS A 3 5.45 -9.21 -11.87
N LYS A 4 5.24 -10.50 -11.77
CA LYS A 4 5.36 -11.23 -10.49
C LYS A 4 6.75 -10.99 -9.89
N VAL A 5 6.81 -10.82 -8.57
CA VAL A 5 8.07 -10.58 -7.86
C VAL A 5 8.91 -11.86 -7.82
N ASN A 6 10.11 -11.78 -8.36
CA ASN A 6 11.16 -12.73 -8.05
C ASN A 6 12.02 -12.12 -6.95
N TYR A 7 11.76 -12.51 -5.72
CA TYR A 7 12.39 -11.89 -4.55
C TYR A 7 13.92 -11.90 -4.58
N SER A 8 14.52 -12.94 -5.15
CA SER A 8 15.98 -13.05 -5.24
C SER A 8 16.65 -11.91 -6.03
N GLU A 9 15.93 -11.30 -6.97
CA GLU A 9 16.42 -10.14 -7.73
C GLU A 9 16.57 -8.88 -6.85
N TYR A 10 15.93 -8.86 -5.70
CA TYR A 10 15.90 -7.71 -4.79
C TYR A 10 16.83 -7.87 -3.59
N GLU A 11 17.53 -9.00 -3.46
CA GLU A 11 18.51 -9.20 -2.40
C GLU A 11 19.59 -8.12 -2.44
N GLY A 12 19.80 -7.43 -1.30
CA GLY A 12 20.78 -6.35 -1.19
C GLY A 12 20.36 -5.02 -1.83
N LYS A 13 19.11 -4.88 -2.28
CA LYS A 13 18.60 -3.67 -2.91
C LYS A 13 18.01 -2.65 -1.92
N TYR A 14 17.73 -3.06 -0.69
CA TYR A 14 17.23 -2.15 0.32
C TYR A 14 18.28 -1.10 0.67
N ASP A 15 17.85 0.17 0.64
CA ASP A 15 18.68 1.33 0.94
C ASP A 15 17.99 2.18 2.01
N GLU A 16 18.59 2.27 3.20
CA GLU A 16 18.04 3.03 4.33
C GLU A 16 17.85 4.53 4.01
N SER A 17 18.60 5.07 3.05
CA SER A 17 18.47 6.47 2.63
C SER A 17 17.12 6.76 1.94
N ILE A 18 16.34 5.73 1.59
CA ILE A 18 15.02 5.91 0.97
C ILE A 18 14.08 6.73 1.86
N LYS A 19 14.18 6.59 3.18
CA LYS A 19 13.38 7.37 4.13
C LYS A 19 13.58 8.86 3.93
N GLU A 20 14.84 9.31 3.89
CA GLU A 20 15.19 10.70 3.71
C GLU A 20 14.70 11.23 2.34
N ARG A 21 14.86 10.44 1.29
CA ARG A 21 14.37 10.80 -0.06
C ARG A 21 12.85 10.95 -0.09
N LEU A 22 12.12 10.05 0.54
CA LEU A 22 10.66 10.10 0.63
C LEU A 22 10.18 11.29 1.47
N GLU A 23 10.92 11.67 2.50
CA GLU A 23 10.58 12.84 3.32
C GLU A 23 10.81 14.17 2.59
N LYS A 24 11.93 14.28 1.86
CA LYS A 24 12.36 15.54 1.23
C LYS A 24 11.81 15.71 -0.19
N ASP A 25 11.80 14.66 -0.98
CA ASP A 25 11.41 14.72 -2.39
C ASP A 25 10.86 13.36 -2.86
N PRO A 26 9.60 13.02 -2.51
CA PRO A 26 9.00 11.77 -2.96
C PRO A 26 8.92 11.65 -4.49
N GLY A 27 8.87 12.77 -5.21
CA GLY A 27 8.88 12.78 -6.67
C GLY A 27 10.19 12.28 -7.29
N SER A 28 11.28 12.23 -6.53
CA SER A 28 12.56 11.67 -6.98
C SER A 28 12.60 10.13 -6.94
N VAL A 29 11.63 9.50 -6.29
CA VAL A 29 11.53 8.04 -6.14
C VAL A 29 10.51 7.50 -7.14
N ASN A 30 10.93 6.58 -8.01
CA ASN A 30 10.04 5.92 -8.93
C ASN A 30 9.54 4.57 -8.38
N VAL A 31 8.58 3.95 -9.07
CA VAL A 31 7.99 2.67 -8.66
C VAL A 31 9.03 1.55 -8.59
N GLU A 32 9.97 1.49 -9.52
CA GLU A 32 11.01 0.47 -9.51
C GLU A 32 11.93 0.62 -8.28
N THR A 33 12.33 1.84 -7.95
CA THR A 33 13.11 2.12 -6.74
C THR A 33 12.34 1.72 -5.49
N MET A 34 11.04 1.99 -5.44
CA MET A 34 10.19 1.57 -4.33
C MET A 34 10.11 0.05 -4.23
N ARG A 35 9.97 -0.67 -5.36
CA ARG A 35 10.01 -2.14 -5.40
C ARG A 35 11.34 -2.68 -4.85
N GLU A 36 12.46 -2.10 -5.27
CA GLU A 36 13.79 -2.49 -4.79
C GLU A 36 13.90 -2.38 -3.26
N ASN A 37 13.35 -1.33 -2.70
CA ASN A 37 13.36 -1.13 -1.24
C ASN A 37 12.33 -2.01 -0.53
N LEU A 38 11.12 -2.08 -1.02
CA LEU A 38 10.04 -2.87 -0.42
C LEU A 38 10.40 -4.36 -0.35
N TYR A 39 10.77 -4.95 -1.46
CA TYR A 39 11.07 -6.37 -1.54
C TYR A 39 12.50 -6.70 -1.11
N GLY A 40 13.44 -5.78 -1.29
CA GLY A 40 14.81 -5.90 -0.77
C GLY A 40 14.86 -5.90 0.76
N TYR A 41 13.95 -5.18 1.41
CA TYR A 41 13.82 -5.17 2.86
C TYR A 41 13.58 -6.58 3.44
N THR A 42 12.92 -7.46 2.69
CA THR A 42 12.65 -8.84 3.13
C THR A 42 13.91 -9.69 3.33
N TYR A 43 15.06 -9.22 2.88
CA TYR A 43 16.37 -9.86 3.09
C TYR A 43 17.14 -9.28 4.27
N THR A 44 16.59 -8.32 4.98
CA THR A 44 17.22 -7.74 6.17
C THR A 44 16.91 -8.58 7.42
N LYS A 45 17.75 -8.43 8.42
CA LYS A 45 17.55 -9.06 9.72
C LYS A 45 16.32 -8.53 10.43
N GLU A 46 16.07 -7.22 10.31
CA GLU A 46 14.94 -6.53 10.92
C GLU A 46 13.60 -7.11 10.42
N TYR A 47 13.53 -7.46 9.15
CA TYR A 47 12.35 -8.15 8.58
C TYR A 47 12.17 -9.54 9.19
N ALA A 48 13.25 -10.31 9.31
CA ALA A 48 13.22 -11.65 9.93
C ALA A 48 12.77 -11.58 11.40
N ASP A 49 13.15 -10.51 12.10
CA ASP A 49 12.75 -10.25 13.49
C ASP A 49 11.29 -9.74 13.61
N GLY A 50 10.61 -9.51 12.50
CA GLY A 50 9.20 -9.11 12.42
C GLY A 50 8.94 -7.62 12.34
N GLY A 51 9.98 -6.79 12.17
CA GLY A 51 9.86 -5.34 12.05
C GLY A 51 9.49 -4.89 10.64
N ILE A 52 8.74 -3.80 10.55
CA ILE A 52 8.50 -3.05 9.31
C ILE A 52 8.94 -1.61 9.57
N PRO A 53 9.84 -1.03 8.78
CA PRO A 53 10.31 0.33 9.00
C PRO A 53 9.25 1.36 8.60
N ASP A 54 9.33 2.53 9.19
CA ASP A 54 8.39 3.63 8.94
C ASP A 54 8.27 3.98 7.46
N GLU A 55 9.37 3.99 6.73
CA GLU A 55 9.41 4.35 5.30
C GLU A 55 8.68 3.36 4.39
N LEU A 56 8.38 2.16 4.86
CA LEU A 56 7.60 1.14 4.16
C LEU A 56 6.19 0.97 4.74
N SER A 57 5.82 1.76 5.73
CA SER A 57 4.51 1.74 6.37
C SER A 57 3.61 2.82 5.79
N MET A 58 2.48 2.42 5.21
CA MET A 58 1.48 3.36 4.71
C MET A 58 0.85 4.18 5.84
N ASP A 59 0.63 3.58 7.00
CA ASP A 59 0.08 4.27 8.18
C ASP A 59 0.99 5.39 8.65
N TYR A 60 2.31 5.19 8.64
CA TYR A 60 3.27 6.23 9.00
C TYR A 60 3.15 7.46 8.10
N TRP A 61 3.06 7.25 6.78
CA TRP A 61 2.94 8.34 5.82
C TRP A 61 1.57 9.01 5.85
N GLU A 62 0.52 8.26 6.13
CA GLU A 62 -0.83 8.81 6.32
C GLU A 62 -0.86 9.77 7.51
N GLU A 63 -0.33 9.36 8.66
CA GLU A 63 -0.25 10.22 9.85
C GLU A 63 0.55 11.50 9.59
N ARG A 64 1.69 11.40 8.92
CA ARG A 64 2.51 12.57 8.59
C ARG A 64 1.81 13.50 7.61
N HIS A 65 1.09 12.96 6.65
CA HIS A 65 0.33 13.75 5.68
C HIS A 65 -0.81 14.52 6.37
N GLU A 66 -1.53 13.87 7.24
CA GLU A 66 -2.58 14.51 8.07
C GLU A 66 -2.02 15.61 8.97
N GLU A 67 -0.88 15.38 9.63
CA GLU A 67 -0.20 16.39 10.44
C GLU A 67 0.19 17.61 9.61
N MET A 68 0.75 17.42 8.42
CA MET A 68 1.13 18.51 7.52
C MET A 68 -0.08 19.28 7.00
N GLU A 69 -1.19 18.62 6.70
CA GLU A 69 -2.43 19.26 6.29
C GLU A 69 -3.00 20.13 7.43
N LEU A 70 -2.99 19.61 8.66
CA LEU A 70 -3.43 20.37 9.84
C LEU A 70 -2.57 21.61 10.09
N ASP A 71 -1.25 21.49 9.95
CA ASP A 71 -0.32 22.62 10.11
C ASP A 71 -0.51 23.71 9.04
N ASN A 72 -0.94 23.31 7.85
CA ASN A 72 -1.21 24.23 6.73
C ASN A 72 -2.63 24.80 6.72
N LEU A 73 -3.52 24.30 7.60
CA LEU A 73 -4.87 24.83 7.72
C LEU A 73 -4.86 26.20 8.42
N ASN A 74 -5.10 27.24 7.62
CA ASN A 74 -5.36 28.57 8.14
C ASN A 74 -6.86 28.82 8.10
N PHE A 75 -7.52 28.69 9.26
CA PHE A 75 -8.98 28.86 9.39
C PHE A 75 -9.46 30.28 9.10
N GLU A 76 -8.58 31.28 9.16
CA GLU A 76 -8.91 32.67 8.86
C GLU A 76 -9.13 32.91 7.36
N ASP A 77 -8.45 32.12 6.52
CA ASP A 77 -8.54 32.21 5.05
C ASP A 77 -9.48 31.14 4.45
N PHE A 78 -10.20 30.40 5.30
CA PHE A 78 -11.11 29.36 4.84
C PHE A 78 -12.39 29.95 4.27
N GLU A 79 -12.49 29.99 2.94
CA GLU A 79 -13.74 30.28 2.23
C GLU A 79 -14.41 28.97 1.82
N MET A 80 -15.64 28.77 2.30
CA MET A 80 -16.46 27.66 1.78
C MET A 80 -16.76 27.92 0.30
N PRO A 81 -16.46 26.97 -0.60
CA PRO A 81 -16.82 27.13 -1.99
C PRO A 81 -18.33 27.23 -2.15
N ASP A 82 -18.78 28.20 -2.96
CA ASP A 82 -20.19 28.46 -3.21
C ASP A 82 -20.89 27.31 -3.98
N ASN A 83 -20.10 26.35 -4.50
CA ASN A 83 -20.61 25.25 -5.30
C ASN A 83 -19.97 23.93 -4.92
N LEU A 84 -20.73 23.10 -4.20
CA LEU A 84 -20.33 21.73 -3.83
C LEU A 84 -20.11 20.84 -5.07
N ASP A 85 -20.82 21.10 -6.19
CA ASP A 85 -20.67 20.32 -7.42
C ASP A 85 -19.26 20.50 -8.04
N SER A 86 -18.66 21.67 -7.91
CA SER A 86 -17.28 21.91 -8.42
C SER A 86 -16.22 21.17 -7.60
N LEU A 87 -16.47 20.96 -6.30
CA LEU A 87 -15.59 20.14 -5.45
C LEU A 87 -15.66 18.66 -5.83
N LEU A 88 -16.85 18.18 -6.22
CA LEU A 88 -17.05 16.79 -6.64
C LEU A 88 -16.46 16.52 -8.03
N GLU A 89 -16.42 17.53 -8.91
CA GLU A 89 -15.80 17.44 -10.24
C GLU A 89 -14.26 17.34 -10.16
N ASP A 90 -13.64 17.97 -9.15
CA ASP A 90 -12.21 17.92 -8.91
C ASP A 90 -11.76 16.65 -8.15
N MET A 91 -12.70 15.82 -7.71
CA MET A 91 -12.38 14.54 -7.09
C MET A 91 -11.88 13.56 -8.14
N ASP A 92 -10.62 13.16 -7.99
CA ASP A 92 -10.01 12.14 -8.82
C ASP A 92 -10.70 10.78 -8.57
N ASP A 93 -11.18 10.13 -9.63
CA ASP A 93 -11.72 8.76 -9.58
C ASP A 93 -10.62 7.70 -9.39
N SER A 94 -9.37 8.13 -9.26
CA SER A 94 -8.23 7.26 -8.98
C SER A 94 -8.44 6.49 -7.67
N PRO A 95 -8.06 5.18 -7.61
CA PRO A 95 -8.07 4.43 -6.37
C PRO A 95 -7.11 5.00 -5.31
N TYR A 96 -6.21 5.89 -5.73
CA TYR A 96 -5.25 6.56 -4.85
C TYR A 96 -5.71 7.94 -4.38
N PHE A 97 -6.98 8.26 -4.55
CA PHE A 97 -7.55 9.49 -4.03
C PHE A 97 -7.34 9.57 -2.51
N ASP A 98 -6.90 10.73 -2.03
CA ASP A 98 -6.69 11.01 -0.61
C ASP A 98 -5.56 10.19 0.06
N VAL A 99 -4.57 9.75 -0.72
CA VAL A 99 -3.35 9.16 -0.20
C VAL A 99 -2.15 10.09 -0.40
N SER A 100 -1.16 10.02 0.49
CA SER A 100 0.08 10.77 0.34
C SER A 100 0.90 10.27 -0.87
N PRO A 101 1.83 11.08 -1.40
CA PRO A 101 2.73 10.63 -2.47
C PRO A 101 3.54 9.38 -2.08
N GLN A 102 3.93 9.26 -0.84
CA GLN A 102 4.67 8.11 -0.31
C GLN A 102 3.81 6.83 -0.27
N GLU A 103 2.59 6.93 0.24
CA GLU A 103 1.63 5.82 0.21
C GLU A 103 1.34 5.37 -1.21
N LYS A 104 1.17 6.32 -2.12
CA LYS A 104 0.95 6.05 -3.54
C LYS A 104 2.08 5.22 -4.14
N LEU A 105 3.34 5.55 -3.84
CA LEU A 105 4.51 4.78 -4.31
C LEU A 105 4.49 3.34 -3.81
N ILE A 106 4.15 3.12 -2.54
CA ILE A 106 4.02 1.78 -1.95
C ILE A 106 2.90 1.00 -2.65
N LEU A 107 1.73 1.62 -2.83
CA LEU A 107 0.58 1.00 -3.49
C LEU A 107 0.88 0.67 -4.96
N GLU A 108 1.52 1.57 -5.69
CA GLU A 108 1.91 1.33 -7.08
C GLU A 108 2.94 0.20 -7.21
N ALA A 109 3.87 0.09 -6.25
CA ALA A 109 4.81 -1.03 -6.19
C ALA A 109 4.08 -2.37 -6.00
N ILE A 110 3.10 -2.43 -5.12
CA ILE A 110 2.26 -3.61 -4.90
C ILE A 110 1.42 -3.91 -6.15
N ASP A 111 0.73 -2.92 -6.70
CA ASP A 111 -0.11 -3.06 -7.91
C ASP A 111 0.69 -3.54 -9.12
N SER A 112 1.96 -3.20 -9.20
CA SER A 112 2.83 -3.64 -10.30
C SER A 112 3.09 -5.14 -10.32
N THR A 113 2.75 -5.87 -9.25
CA THR A 113 3.01 -7.30 -9.09
C THR A 113 1.86 -8.20 -9.52
N GLY A 114 0.64 -7.67 -9.57
CA GLY A 114 -0.54 -8.45 -9.95
C GLY A 114 -1.82 -7.61 -9.88
N ASP A 115 -2.95 -8.24 -10.14
CA ASP A 115 -4.27 -7.62 -9.99
C ASP A 115 -5.06 -8.16 -8.79
N GLY A 116 -4.51 -9.16 -8.10
CA GLY A 116 -5.13 -9.76 -6.92
C GLY A 116 -6.41 -10.57 -7.20
N LYS A 117 -6.73 -10.86 -8.45
CA LYS A 117 -7.99 -11.54 -8.82
C LYS A 117 -7.90 -13.05 -8.80
N THR A 118 -6.72 -13.58 -8.96
CA THR A 118 -6.44 -15.03 -8.94
C THR A 118 -5.19 -15.34 -8.12
N PRO A 119 -4.98 -16.60 -7.69
CA PRO A 119 -3.73 -16.97 -7.02
C PRO A 119 -2.48 -16.71 -7.87
N GLU A 120 -2.58 -16.85 -9.19
CA GLU A 120 -1.49 -16.64 -10.13
C GLU A 120 -1.15 -15.16 -10.31
N THR A 121 -2.11 -14.28 -10.09
CA THR A 121 -1.97 -12.83 -10.19
C THR A 121 -2.07 -12.13 -8.83
N ALA A 122 -1.78 -12.87 -7.75
CA ALA A 122 -1.79 -12.34 -6.39
C ALA A 122 -0.86 -11.13 -6.24
N LEU A 123 -1.31 -10.19 -5.43
CA LEU A 123 -0.53 -9.01 -5.07
C LEU A 123 0.58 -9.37 -4.08
N CYS A 124 1.83 -9.03 -4.39
CA CYS A 124 2.95 -9.34 -3.51
C CYS A 124 3.07 -8.28 -2.41
N VAL A 125 2.84 -8.69 -1.18
CA VAL A 125 3.00 -7.87 0.03
C VAL A 125 4.04 -8.50 0.96
N ILE A 126 4.63 -7.70 1.82
CA ILE A 126 5.70 -8.18 2.72
C ILE A 126 5.17 -8.68 4.05
N ASP A 127 3.96 -8.30 4.44
CA ASP A 127 3.29 -8.81 5.63
C ASP A 127 1.76 -8.66 5.57
N VAL A 128 1.08 -9.21 6.56
CA VAL A 128 -0.38 -9.17 6.71
C VAL A 128 -0.90 -7.74 6.92
N HIS A 129 -0.11 -6.88 7.55
CA HIS A 129 -0.52 -5.49 7.77
C HIS A 129 -0.72 -4.75 6.44
N GLN A 130 0.17 -4.99 5.47
CA GLN A 130 0.03 -4.42 4.12
C GLN A 130 -1.21 -4.93 3.37
N GLU A 131 -1.65 -6.16 3.62
CA GLU A 131 -2.92 -6.66 3.05
C GLU A 131 -4.09 -5.80 3.52
N HIS A 132 -4.16 -5.53 4.81
CA HIS A 132 -5.23 -4.72 5.41
C HIS A 132 -5.18 -3.27 4.91
N GLU A 133 -4.00 -2.68 4.83
CA GLU A 133 -3.80 -1.34 4.28
C GLU A 133 -4.26 -1.26 2.82
N TYR A 134 -3.89 -2.24 2.01
CA TYR A 134 -4.29 -2.30 0.60
C TYR A 134 -5.82 -2.40 0.45
N ILE A 135 -6.45 -3.29 1.22
CA ILE A 135 -7.91 -3.45 1.20
C ILE A 135 -8.60 -2.15 1.57
N GLN A 136 -8.15 -1.50 2.60
CA GLN A 136 -8.74 -0.25 3.06
C GLN A 136 -8.60 0.88 2.04
N ARG A 137 -7.45 1.00 1.40
CA ARG A 137 -7.12 2.13 0.52
C ARG A 137 -7.51 1.93 -0.93
N VAL A 138 -7.37 0.72 -1.45
CA VAL A 138 -7.60 0.42 -2.88
C VAL A 138 -8.95 -0.25 -3.10
N VAL A 139 -9.23 -1.32 -2.36
CA VAL A 139 -10.51 -2.05 -2.48
C VAL A 139 -11.65 -1.25 -1.84
N ARG A 140 -11.33 -0.35 -0.91
CA ARG A 140 -12.29 0.50 -0.19
C ARG A 140 -13.27 -0.28 0.68
N LEU A 141 -12.84 -1.43 1.16
CA LEU A 141 -13.58 -2.25 2.12
C LEU A 141 -12.83 -2.31 3.44
N SER A 142 -13.57 -2.53 4.52
CA SER A 142 -13.00 -2.72 5.85
C SER A 142 -12.71 -4.19 6.11
N VAL A 143 -11.69 -4.47 6.89
CA VAL A 143 -11.46 -5.83 7.42
C VAL A 143 -12.65 -6.35 8.23
N LEU A 144 -13.52 -5.48 8.73
CA LEU A 144 -14.78 -5.88 9.38
C LEU A 144 -15.78 -6.52 8.42
N GLN A 145 -15.59 -6.35 7.11
CA GLN A 145 -16.39 -6.95 6.05
C GLN A 145 -15.81 -8.29 5.59
N LEU A 146 -14.72 -8.75 6.21
CA LEU A 146 -14.11 -10.04 5.95
C LEU A 146 -15.07 -11.18 6.32
N VAL A 147 -15.44 -11.98 5.35
CA VAL A 147 -16.35 -13.13 5.51
C VAL A 147 -15.55 -14.40 5.73
N ARG A 148 -14.43 -14.52 5.01
CA ARG A 148 -13.58 -15.70 5.05
C ARG A 148 -12.15 -15.32 4.67
N GLN A 149 -11.21 -16.00 5.29
CA GLN A 149 -9.79 -15.93 4.95
C GLN A 149 -9.24 -17.35 4.86
N SER A 150 -8.42 -17.62 3.86
CA SER A 150 -7.77 -18.92 3.67
C SER A 150 -6.38 -18.75 3.09
N VAL A 151 -5.42 -19.47 3.66
CA VAL A 151 -4.01 -19.46 3.21
C VAL A 151 -3.65 -20.82 2.65
N ALA A 152 -3.09 -20.84 1.46
CA ALA A 152 -2.60 -22.06 0.82
C ALA A 152 -1.36 -21.75 -0.02
N GLY A 153 -0.25 -22.47 0.23
CA GLY A 153 0.99 -22.30 -0.54
C GLY A 153 1.59 -20.89 -0.51
N GLY A 154 1.42 -20.17 0.60
CA GLY A 154 1.91 -18.79 0.73
C GLY A 154 1.01 -17.74 0.06
N ILE A 155 -0.13 -18.16 -0.49
CA ILE A 155 -1.15 -17.26 -1.03
C ILE A 155 -2.28 -17.11 -0.04
N ASP A 156 -2.58 -15.90 0.37
CA ASP A 156 -3.72 -15.56 1.22
C ASP A 156 -4.88 -15.08 0.36
N CYS A 157 -6.05 -15.67 0.57
CA CYS A 157 -7.30 -15.28 -0.09
C CYS A 157 -8.23 -14.65 0.94
N LEU A 158 -8.55 -13.38 0.76
CA LEU A 158 -9.52 -12.66 1.57
C LEU A 158 -10.84 -12.55 0.79
N GLU A 159 -11.91 -13.07 1.38
CA GLU A 159 -13.27 -12.93 0.85
C GLU A 159 -13.98 -11.85 1.66
N LEU A 160 -14.31 -10.75 0.99
CA LEU A 160 -14.92 -9.56 1.60
C LEU A 160 -16.33 -9.37 1.05
N ARG A 161 -17.23 -8.94 1.90
CA ARG A 161 -18.59 -8.57 1.48
C ARG A 161 -18.62 -7.07 1.19
N ASP A 162 -18.95 -6.71 -0.04
CA ASP A 162 -19.11 -5.32 -0.41
C ASP A 162 -20.44 -4.72 0.10
N TYR A 163 -20.65 -3.44 -0.12
CA TYR A 163 -21.86 -2.74 0.33
C TYR A 163 -23.13 -3.19 -0.38
N ASP A 164 -23.02 -3.84 -1.54
CA ASP A 164 -24.13 -4.44 -2.28
C ASP A 164 -24.42 -5.89 -1.86
N GLY A 165 -23.65 -6.43 -0.92
CA GLY A 165 -23.76 -7.80 -0.43
C GLY A 165 -23.06 -8.85 -1.30
N ARG A 166 -22.26 -8.42 -2.28
CA ARG A 166 -21.46 -9.31 -3.14
C ARG A 166 -20.18 -9.71 -2.44
N ILE A 167 -19.65 -10.87 -2.78
CA ILE A 167 -18.36 -11.34 -2.26
C ILE A 167 -17.27 -10.97 -3.26
N GLU A 168 -16.32 -10.18 -2.79
CA GLU A 168 -15.08 -9.86 -3.50
C GLU A 168 -13.94 -10.71 -2.95
N LYS A 169 -13.14 -11.30 -3.84
CA LYS A 169 -11.95 -12.05 -3.46
C LYS A 169 -10.72 -11.27 -3.86
N VAL A 170 -9.79 -11.14 -2.91
CA VAL A 170 -8.48 -10.55 -3.15
C VAL A 170 -7.40 -11.54 -2.72
N TYR A 171 -6.46 -11.78 -3.61
CA TYR A 171 -5.36 -12.72 -3.37
C TYR A 171 -4.06 -11.97 -3.14
N PHE A 172 -3.37 -12.32 -2.05
CA PHE A 172 -2.07 -11.77 -1.69
C PHE A 172 -1.02 -12.87 -1.62
N ASP A 173 0.16 -12.59 -2.18
CA ASP A 173 1.33 -13.46 -2.02
C ASP A 173 2.14 -12.97 -0.82
N ILE A 174 2.09 -13.75 0.26
CA ILE A 174 2.82 -13.53 1.51
C ILE A 174 3.89 -14.61 1.73
N SER A 175 4.24 -15.34 0.67
CA SER A 175 5.17 -16.48 0.74
C SER A 175 6.52 -16.11 1.35
N ARG A 176 7.01 -14.91 1.08
CA ARG A 176 8.29 -14.44 1.61
C ARG A 176 8.30 -14.41 3.14
N ARG A 177 7.18 -14.03 3.77
CA ARG A 177 7.07 -14.02 5.23
C ARG A 177 7.23 -15.41 5.84
N PHE A 178 6.69 -16.43 5.16
CA PHE A 178 6.82 -17.82 5.61
C PHE A 178 8.24 -18.39 5.39
N GLU A 179 8.95 -17.91 4.38
CA GLU A 179 10.32 -18.35 4.10
C GLU A 179 11.33 -17.87 5.16
N VAL A 180 11.09 -16.70 5.77
CA VAL A 180 11.99 -16.08 6.75
C VAL A 180 11.53 -16.22 8.19
N GLY A 181 10.27 -16.56 8.42
CA GLY A 181 9.65 -16.67 9.74
C GLY A 181 9.89 -18.00 10.43
#